data_a7ef3afa475cb76c4f9f05761ea89160
#
_entry.id   a7ef3afa475cb76c4f9f05761ea89160
#
_cell.length_a   1.000
_cell.length_b   1.000
_cell.length_c   1.000
_cell.angle_alpha   90.00
_cell.angle_beta   90.00
_cell.angle_gamma   90.00
#
_symmetry.space_group_name_H-M   'P 1'
#
loop_
_entity.id
_entity.type
_entity.pdbx_description
1 polymer ?
#
loop_
_entity_poly.entity_id
_entity_poly.type
_entity_poly.pdbx_seq_one_letter_code
_entity_poly.pdbx_strand_id
1 'polypeptide(L)'
;MALINEHFLKLQNNYLFSDIAKKVNSFKVTHPKKKIIRMGIGDVTQPLAPAVIEAMHKAVDEMASKDTFHGYGPEQGYPFLIDAIIKNDYASRGIFLEPGEVFVSDGAKSDCGNIGDMLRHDNSIGVTDPVYPVYIDSNVMSGRTGTLENGKWSDVVYIPCTEANNFVPDLPSRRVDIIYLCYPNNPTGTTLTKEELKKWVNYALANDCLIMYD
;
A
#
# COMPACT_ATOMS: atom_id res chain seq x y z
N MET A 1 -3.76 13.20 -32.29
CA MET A 1 -4.37 13.41 -30.96
C MET A 1 -3.92 12.25 -30.09
N ALA A 2 -3.43 12.50 -28.89
CA ALA A 2 -3.08 11.42 -27.97
C ALA A 2 -4.36 10.69 -27.50
N LEU A 3 -4.29 9.37 -27.43
CA LEU A 3 -5.36 8.54 -26.88
C LEU A 3 -5.09 8.28 -25.39
N ILE A 4 -6.16 8.18 -24.61
CA ILE A 4 -6.04 7.82 -23.19
C ILE A 4 -5.90 6.31 -23.06
N ASN A 5 -5.32 5.87 -21.92
CA ASN A 5 -5.34 4.48 -21.55
C ASN A 5 -6.76 4.09 -21.13
N GLU A 6 -7.43 3.25 -21.95
CA GLU A 6 -8.82 2.86 -21.76
C GLU A 6 -9.08 2.07 -20.47
N HIS A 7 -8.03 1.48 -19.88
CA HIS A 7 -8.16 0.79 -18.61
C HIS A 7 -8.59 1.72 -17.46
N PHE A 8 -8.22 3.01 -17.53
CA PHE A 8 -8.70 4.01 -16.56
C PHE A 8 -10.22 4.21 -16.59
N LEU A 9 -10.86 3.95 -17.74
CA LEU A 9 -12.33 4.04 -17.85
C LEU A 9 -13.04 2.89 -17.13
N LYS A 10 -12.33 1.81 -16.80
CA LYS A 10 -12.86 0.67 -16.04
C LYS A 10 -12.97 0.98 -14.55
N LEU A 11 -12.20 1.95 -14.03
CA LEU A 11 -12.28 2.34 -12.62
C LEU A 11 -13.68 2.89 -12.32
N GLN A 12 -14.22 2.49 -11.17
CA GLN A 12 -15.50 3.03 -10.72
C GLN A 12 -15.36 4.53 -10.44
N ASN A 13 -16.29 5.33 -10.96
CA ASN A 13 -16.26 6.79 -10.82
C ASN A 13 -16.43 7.28 -9.37
N ASN A 14 -16.66 6.38 -8.43
CA ASN A 14 -16.94 6.66 -7.04
C ASN A 14 -15.80 6.13 -6.17
N TYR A 15 -14.80 6.97 -5.91
CA TYR A 15 -13.83 6.67 -4.86
C TYR A 15 -14.56 6.67 -3.50
N LEU A 16 -14.58 5.52 -2.82
CA LEU A 16 -15.34 5.25 -1.59
C LEU A 16 -15.26 6.41 -0.57
N PHE A 17 -14.07 6.94 -0.34
CA PHE A 17 -13.87 8.01 0.63
C PHE A 17 -14.52 9.34 0.23
N SER A 18 -14.58 9.64 -1.07
CA SER A 18 -15.28 10.83 -1.57
C SER A 18 -16.78 10.74 -1.34
N ASP A 19 -17.36 9.56 -1.55
CA ASP A 19 -18.79 9.33 -1.34
C ASP A 19 -19.16 9.34 0.14
N ILE A 20 -18.32 8.77 0.99
CA ILE A 20 -18.48 8.87 2.46
C ILE A 20 -18.42 10.34 2.89
N ALA A 21 -17.46 11.11 2.40
CA ALA A 21 -17.35 12.54 2.72
C ALA A 21 -18.61 13.32 2.31
N LYS A 22 -19.15 13.08 1.11
CA LYS A 22 -20.41 13.68 0.64
C LYS A 22 -21.58 13.31 1.55
N LYS A 23 -21.74 12.03 1.90
CA LYS A 23 -22.80 11.54 2.80
C LYS A 23 -22.69 12.16 4.19
N VAL A 24 -21.48 12.25 4.76
CA VAL A 24 -21.24 12.88 6.04
C VAL A 24 -21.60 14.37 6.02
N ASN A 25 -21.22 15.09 4.95
CA ASN A 25 -21.56 16.51 4.81
C ASN A 25 -23.06 16.72 4.67
N SER A 26 -23.74 15.91 3.87
CA SER A 26 -25.21 15.96 3.75
C SER A 26 -25.90 15.68 5.08
N PHE A 27 -25.43 14.69 5.83
CA PHE A 27 -25.95 14.38 7.16
C PHE A 27 -25.78 15.54 8.15
N LYS A 28 -24.62 16.20 8.15
CA LYS A 28 -24.38 17.38 9.00
C LYS A 28 -25.35 18.53 8.71
N VAL A 29 -25.67 18.76 7.43
CA VAL A 29 -26.61 19.80 7.03
C VAL A 29 -28.02 19.49 7.55
N THR A 30 -28.44 18.25 7.42
CA THR A 30 -29.79 17.82 7.85
C THR A 30 -29.90 17.58 9.36
N HIS A 31 -28.78 17.33 10.03
CA HIS A 31 -28.75 17.05 11.47
C HIS A 31 -27.66 17.88 12.21
N PRO A 32 -27.76 19.22 12.21
CA PRO A 32 -26.67 20.09 12.69
C PRO A 32 -26.34 19.94 14.17
N LYS A 33 -27.26 19.41 14.97
CA LYS A 33 -27.06 19.18 16.42
C LYS A 33 -26.54 17.78 16.76
N LYS A 34 -26.45 16.87 15.79
CA LYS A 34 -25.96 15.51 16.03
C LYS A 34 -24.45 15.43 15.96
N LYS A 35 -23.83 14.82 16.98
CA LYS A 35 -22.42 14.51 16.97
C LYS A 35 -22.19 13.28 16.05
N ILE A 36 -21.25 13.39 15.13
CA ILE A 36 -20.84 12.29 14.27
C ILE A 36 -19.58 11.67 14.85
N ILE A 37 -19.62 10.36 15.08
CA ILE A 37 -18.44 9.55 15.42
C ILE A 37 -17.94 8.92 14.12
N ARG A 38 -16.72 9.29 13.70
CA ARG A 38 -16.10 8.76 12.48
C ARG A 38 -15.34 7.48 12.81
N MET A 39 -15.75 6.37 12.20
CA MET A 39 -15.13 5.05 12.39
C MET A 39 -14.73 4.39 11.06
N GLY A 40 -14.80 5.13 9.96
CA GLY A 40 -14.61 4.59 8.60
C GLY A 40 -13.22 4.77 8.03
N ILE A 41 -12.36 5.57 8.64
CA ILE A 41 -10.98 5.82 8.19
C ILE A 41 -10.09 5.79 9.42
N GLY A 42 -9.07 4.92 9.39
CA GLY A 42 -7.96 4.99 10.33
C GLY A 42 -7.14 6.25 10.04
N ASP A 43 -6.98 7.09 11.04
CA ASP A 43 -6.19 8.32 10.93
C ASP A 43 -5.30 8.45 12.15
N VAL A 44 -4.21 9.20 12.02
CA VAL A 44 -3.35 9.53 13.16
C VAL A 44 -4.13 10.42 14.13
N THR A 45 -4.15 10.02 15.39
CA THR A 45 -4.89 10.73 16.46
C THR A 45 -3.97 11.44 17.43
N GLN A 46 -2.66 11.23 17.32
CA GLN A 46 -1.66 11.83 18.18
C GLN A 46 -0.78 12.81 17.41
N PRO A 47 -0.35 13.90 18.02
CA PRO A 47 0.62 14.81 17.42
C PRO A 47 1.98 14.10 17.19
N LEU A 48 2.79 14.68 16.32
CA LEU A 48 4.15 14.20 16.11
C LEU A 48 4.97 14.27 17.41
N ALA A 49 5.88 13.33 17.59
CA ALA A 49 6.80 13.36 18.73
C ALA A 49 7.69 14.61 18.70
N PRO A 50 8.06 15.19 19.86
CA PRO A 50 8.89 16.39 19.90
C PRO A 50 10.20 16.28 19.11
N ALA A 51 10.85 15.10 19.13
CA ALA A 51 12.07 14.85 18.38
C ALA A 51 11.87 14.98 16.85
N VAL A 52 10.69 14.59 16.34
CA VAL A 52 10.36 14.75 14.91
C VAL A 52 10.20 16.23 14.57
N ILE A 53 9.49 16.99 15.41
CA ILE A 53 9.31 18.44 15.22
C ILE A 53 10.66 19.15 15.24
N GLU A 54 11.54 18.82 16.18
CA GLU A 54 12.88 19.39 16.26
C GLU A 54 13.73 19.08 15.01
N ALA A 55 13.67 17.84 14.53
CA ALA A 55 14.38 17.44 13.30
C ALA A 55 13.86 18.19 12.07
N MET A 56 12.53 18.38 11.96
CA MET A 56 11.93 19.17 10.88
C MET A 56 12.37 20.63 10.91
N HIS A 57 12.44 21.27 12.08
CA HIS A 57 12.94 22.64 12.21
C HIS A 57 14.41 22.74 11.78
N LYS A 58 15.27 21.81 12.21
CA LYS A 58 16.68 21.76 11.77
C LYS A 58 16.81 21.61 10.26
N ALA A 59 16.01 20.72 9.66
CA ALA A 59 16.01 20.54 8.22
C ALA A 59 15.61 21.81 7.44
N VAL A 60 14.65 22.59 7.98
CA VAL A 60 14.28 23.88 7.40
C VAL A 60 15.40 24.90 7.55
N ASP A 61 16.06 24.98 8.71
CA ASP A 61 17.17 25.89 8.97
C ASP A 61 18.37 25.60 8.04
N GLU A 62 18.66 24.33 7.75
CA GLU A 62 19.69 23.91 6.78
C GLU A 62 19.44 24.50 5.38
N MET A 63 18.20 24.69 4.97
CA MET A 63 17.86 25.28 3.68
C MET A 63 18.15 26.78 3.56
N ALA A 64 18.42 27.47 4.69
CA ALA A 64 18.68 28.89 4.72
C ALA A 64 20.12 29.28 4.35
N SER A 65 21.06 28.33 4.35
CA SER A 65 22.48 28.56 4.08
C SER A 65 22.93 27.85 2.82
N LYS A 66 23.75 28.53 2.01
CA LYS A 66 24.34 27.95 0.79
C LYS A 66 25.16 26.69 1.06
N ASP A 67 25.80 26.62 2.24
CA ASP A 67 26.70 25.51 2.58
C ASP A 67 25.95 24.25 3.05
N THR A 68 24.70 24.42 3.48
CA THR A 68 23.87 23.34 4.01
C THR A 68 22.61 23.11 3.18
N PHE A 69 22.39 23.93 2.15
CA PHE A 69 21.24 23.80 1.24
C PHE A 69 21.24 22.45 0.51
N HIS A 70 20.12 21.79 0.52
CA HIS A 70 19.89 20.55 -0.21
C HIS A 70 19.10 20.82 -1.48
N GLY A 71 19.70 20.58 -2.65
CA GLY A 71 19.04 20.60 -3.95
C GLY A 71 18.38 19.25 -4.25
N TYR A 72 18.52 18.78 -5.50
CA TYR A 72 18.11 17.42 -5.85
C TYR A 72 18.88 16.39 -5.01
N GLY A 73 18.15 15.54 -4.29
CA GLY A 73 18.72 14.41 -3.58
C GLY A 73 19.14 13.28 -4.53
N PRO A 74 19.87 12.28 -4.02
CA PRO A 74 20.12 11.04 -4.75
C PRO A 74 18.81 10.32 -5.09
N GLU A 75 18.71 9.74 -6.28
CA GLU A 75 17.48 9.08 -6.78
C GLU A 75 16.96 7.97 -5.85
N GLN A 76 17.86 7.26 -5.20
CA GLN A 76 17.52 6.18 -4.27
C GLN A 76 17.15 6.68 -2.86
N GLY A 77 17.55 7.88 -2.50
CA GLY A 77 17.43 8.49 -1.18
C GLY A 77 18.78 8.88 -0.59
N TYR A 78 18.76 9.69 0.46
CA TYR A 78 19.99 10.09 1.14
C TYR A 78 20.66 8.90 1.88
N PRO A 79 21.98 8.71 1.74
CA PRO A 79 22.69 7.61 2.40
C PRO A 79 22.45 7.54 3.91
N PHE A 80 22.44 8.69 4.60
CA PHE A 80 22.21 8.70 6.05
C PHE A 80 20.85 8.10 6.46
N LEU A 81 19.82 8.29 5.61
CA LEU A 81 18.50 7.73 5.88
C LEU A 81 18.45 6.24 5.54
N ILE A 82 19.03 5.85 4.40
CA ILE A 82 19.15 4.44 4.01
C ILE A 82 19.91 3.65 5.08
N ASP A 83 21.06 4.16 5.55
CA ASP A 83 21.84 3.53 6.60
C ASP A 83 21.08 3.43 7.93
N ALA A 84 20.30 4.47 8.28
CA ALA A 84 19.46 4.46 9.46
C ALA A 84 18.35 3.41 9.37
N ILE A 85 17.71 3.26 8.22
CA ILE A 85 16.69 2.24 7.95
C ILE A 85 17.32 0.84 8.08
N ILE A 86 18.41 0.58 7.36
CA ILE A 86 19.10 -0.71 7.39
C ILE A 86 19.49 -1.08 8.82
N LYS A 87 20.09 -0.15 9.54
CA LYS A 87 20.60 -0.38 10.91
C LYS A 87 19.46 -0.64 11.90
N ASN A 88 18.43 0.21 11.89
CA ASN A 88 17.43 0.23 12.97
C ASN A 88 16.24 -0.69 12.67
N ASP A 89 15.83 -0.83 11.41
CA ASP A 89 14.65 -1.61 11.06
C ASP A 89 14.99 -3.05 10.65
N TYR A 90 16.19 -3.31 10.14
CA TYR A 90 16.59 -4.61 9.63
C TYR A 90 17.72 -5.26 10.44
N ALA A 91 18.90 -4.66 10.53
CA ALA A 91 20.05 -5.25 11.20
C ALA A 91 19.79 -5.51 12.70
N SER A 92 19.03 -4.63 13.36
CA SER A 92 18.59 -4.84 14.74
C SER A 92 17.75 -6.11 14.96
N ARG A 93 17.19 -6.66 13.88
CA ARG A 93 16.38 -7.91 13.85
C ARG A 93 17.13 -9.08 13.21
N GLY A 94 18.43 -8.92 12.94
CA GLY A 94 19.27 -9.95 12.33
C GLY A 94 19.08 -10.09 10.82
N ILE A 95 18.51 -9.09 10.15
CA ILE A 95 18.35 -9.04 8.70
C ILE A 95 19.36 -8.03 8.16
N PHE A 96 20.19 -8.45 7.23
CA PHE A 96 21.23 -7.61 6.65
C PHE A 96 20.89 -7.32 5.19
N LEU A 97 20.69 -6.04 4.90
CA LEU A 97 20.42 -5.52 3.56
C LEU A 97 21.62 -4.72 3.08
N GLU A 98 21.87 -4.78 1.78
CA GLU A 98 22.79 -3.87 1.11
C GLU A 98 22.11 -2.52 0.84
N PRO A 99 22.82 -1.40 0.81
CA PRO A 99 22.22 -0.09 0.51
C PRO A 99 21.43 -0.05 -0.79
N GLY A 100 21.84 -0.82 -1.80
CA GLY A 100 21.14 -0.95 -3.08
C GLY A 100 19.79 -1.64 -3.03
N GLU A 101 19.40 -2.23 -1.89
CA GLU A 101 18.11 -2.88 -1.69
C GLU A 101 17.08 -1.98 -0.99
N VAL A 102 17.45 -0.73 -0.65
CA VAL A 102 16.58 0.22 0.04
C VAL A 102 16.37 1.47 -0.82
N PHE A 103 15.11 1.77 -1.14
CA PHE A 103 14.70 2.94 -1.90
C PHE A 103 13.75 3.79 -1.05
N VAL A 104 14.00 5.09 -1.02
CA VAL A 104 13.14 6.05 -0.29
C VAL A 104 12.15 6.67 -1.27
N SER A 105 10.88 6.59 -0.94
CA SER A 105 9.80 7.16 -1.74
C SER A 105 8.89 8.07 -0.90
N ASP A 106 7.85 8.61 -1.52
CA ASP A 106 6.81 9.38 -0.83
C ASP A 106 5.69 8.52 -0.23
N GLY A 107 5.85 7.20 -0.24
CA GLY A 107 5.00 6.25 0.44
C GLY A 107 4.57 5.05 -0.40
N ALA A 108 4.17 3.98 0.28
CA ALA A 108 3.82 2.68 -0.29
C ALA A 108 2.76 2.75 -1.41
N LYS A 109 1.85 3.72 -1.37
CA LYS A 109 0.85 3.90 -2.42
C LYS A 109 1.48 4.26 -3.77
N SER A 110 2.47 5.15 -3.78
CA SER A 110 3.22 5.50 -4.98
C SER A 110 4.07 4.33 -5.45
N ASP A 111 4.68 3.59 -4.52
CA ASP A 111 5.48 2.40 -4.84
C ASP A 111 4.63 1.32 -5.50
N CYS A 112 3.42 1.04 -4.97
CA CYS A 112 2.48 0.09 -5.57
C CYS A 112 2.05 0.49 -6.98
N GLY A 113 1.95 1.79 -7.26
CA GLY A 113 1.65 2.30 -8.60
C GLY A 113 2.84 2.13 -9.54
N ASN A 114 4.00 2.62 -9.14
CA ASN A 114 5.18 2.71 -9.98
C ASN A 114 5.81 1.35 -10.29
N ILE A 115 5.89 0.44 -9.32
CA ILE A 115 6.46 -0.90 -9.54
C ILE A 115 5.65 -1.70 -10.56
N GLY A 116 4.38 -1.36 -10.71
CA GLY A 116 3.52 -1.97 -11.71
C GLY A 116 4.01 -1.76 -13.15
N ASP A 117 4.72 -0.66 -13.43
CA ASP A 117 5.26 -0.37 -14.76
C ASP A 117 6.42 -1.31 -15.14
N MET A 118 7.10 -1.88 -14.16
CA MET A 118 8.17 -2.87 -14.37
C MET A 118 7.64 -4.27 -14.67
N LEU A 119 6.37 -4.52 -14.40
CA LEU A 119 5.76 -5.85 -14.47
C LEU A 119 4.91 -5.99 -15.74
N ARG A 120 4.95 -7.15 -16.37
CA ARG A 120 4.16 -7.45 -17.56
C ARG A 120 2.66 -7.35 -17.28
N HIS A 121 1.91 -6.94 -18.31
CA HIS A 121 0.45 -6.77 -18.21
C HIS A 121 -0.32 -8.09 -18.14
N ASP A 122 0.29 -9.22 -18.53
CA ASP A 122 -0.30 -10.54 -18.49
C ASP A 122 -0.02 -11.32 -17.19
N ASN A 123 0.64 -10.68 -16.20
CA ASN A 123 0.80 -11.27 -14.87
C ASN A 123 -0.57 -11.38 -14.17
N SER A 124 -0.84 -12.55 -13.64
CA SER A 124 -2.00 -12.80 -12.78
C SER A 124 -1.74 -12.29 -11.36
N ILE A 125 -2.78 -11.75 -10.73
CA ILE A 125 -2.67 -11.19 -9.38
C ILE A 125 -3.55 -11.91 -8.37
N GLY A 126 -3.03 -12.03 -7.13
CA GLY A 126 -3.77 -12.51 -5.97
C GLY A 126 -3.81 -11.44 -4.88
N VAL A 127 -4.98 -11.26 -4.29
CA VAL A 127 -5.21 -10.32 -3.19
C VAL A 127 -6.06 -10.97 -2.10
N THR A 128 -5.86 -10.59 -0.85
CA THR A 128 -6.81 -10.95 0.21
C THR A 128 -8.14 -10.22 0.00
N ASP A 129 -9.25 -10.76 0.49
CA ASP A 129 -10.58 -10.17 0.37
C ASP A 129 -11.25 -10.17 1.75
N PRO A 130 -11.47 -9.00 2.38
CA PRO A 130 -11.26 -7.64 1.86
C PRO A 130 -9.79 -7.21 1.78
N VAL A 131 -9.52 -6.23 0.90
CA VAL A 131 -8.19 -5.72 0.59
C VAL A 131 -8.19 -4.19 0.50
N TYR A 132 -7.02 -3.58 0.67
CA TYR A 132 -6.84 -2.17 0.37
C TYR A 132 -7.05 -1.92 -1.14
N PRO A 133 -7.99 -1.05 -1.52
CA PRO A 133 -8.42 -0.92 -2.93
C PRO A 133 -7.30 -0.60 -3.92
N VAL A 134 -6.25 0.08 -3.45
CA VAL A 134 -5.13 0.52 -4.32
C VAL A 134 -4.44 -0.63 -5.03
N TYR A 135 -4.33 -1.81 -4.41
CA TYR A 135 -3.70 -2.97 -5.06
C TYR A 135 -4.51 -3.47 -6.26
N ILE A 136 -5.83 -3.35 -6.19
CA ILE A 136 -6.70 -3.68 -7.33
C ILE A 136 -6.67 -2.54 -8.34
N ASP A 137 -6.88 -1.30 -7.91
CA ASP A 137 -7.00 -0.14 -8.80
C ASP A 137 -5.73 0.07 -9.65
N SER A 138 -4.53 -0.08 -9.07
CA SER A 138 -3.27 0.01 -9.82
C SER A 138 -3.16 -1.06 -10.91
N ASN A 139 -3.63 -2.28 -10.62
CA ASN A 139 -3.65 -3.36 -11.60
C ASN A 139 -4.76 -3.21 -12.64
N VAL A 140 -5.89 -2.58 -12.30
CA VAL A 140 -6.91 -2.17 -13.30
C VAL A 140 -6.31 -1.18 -14.28
N MET A 141 -5.66 -0.14 -13.78
CA MET A 141 -5.00 0.88 -14.62
C MET A 141 -3.94 0.29 -15.54
N SER A 142 -3.24 -0.76 -15.07
CA SER A 142 -2.24 -1.49 -15.85
C SER A 142 -2.83 -2.58 -16.77
N GLY A 143 -4.15 -2.82 -16.73
CA GLY A 143 -4.81 -3.79 -17.61
C GLY A 143 -4.72 -5.25 -17.20
N ARG A 144 -4.29 -5.57 -15.95
CA ARG A 144 -4.07 -6.95 -15.45
C ARG A 144 -5.31 -7.63 -14.87
N THR A 145 -6.47 -7.00 -14.87
CA THR A 145 -7.62 -7.45 -14.08
C THR A 145 -8.74 -8.09 -14.87
N GLY A 146 -8.68 -8.04 -16.20
CA GLY A 146 -9.77 -8.53 -17.06
C GLY A 146 -11.01 -7.62 -17.04
N THR A 147 -12.19 -8.24 -16.89
CA THR A 147 -13.50 -7.59 -16.88
C THR A 147 -14.12 -7.58 -15.49
N LEU A 148 -14.94 -6.58 -15.19
CA LEU A 148 -15.65 -6.50 -13.92
C LEU A 148 -16.98 -7.29 -14.03
N GLU A 149 -17.09 -8.36 -13.25
CA GLU A 149 -18.23 -9.27 -13.22
C GLU A 149 -18.71 -9.46 -11.78
N ASN A 150 -19.99 -9.16 -11.53
CA ASN A 150 -20.59 -9.27 -10.20
C ASN A 150 -19.78 -8.60 -9.06
N GLY A 151 -19.16 -7.45 -9.37
CA GLY A 151 -18.35 -6.69 -8.41
C GLY A 151 -16.93 -7.20 -8.18
N LYS A 152 -16.49 -8.21 -8.93
CA LYS A 152 -15.13 -8.77 -8.90
C LYS A 152 -14.51 -8.75 -10.28
N TRP A 153 -13.18 -8.60 -10.35
CA TRP A 153 -12.43 -8.64 -11.60
C TRP A 153 -12.12 -10.09 -11.97
N SER A 154 -12.36 -10.47 -13.22
CA SER A 154 -12.28 -11.87 -13.70
C SER A 154 -10.90 -12.48 -13.55
N ASP A 155 -9.84 -11.69 -13.74
CA ASP A 155 -8.46 -12.18 -13.75
C ASP A 155 -7.76 -12.00 -12.39
N VAL A 156 -8.47 -11.47 -11.38
CA VAL A 156 -7.98 -11.34 -10.01
C VAL A 156 -8.36 -12.58 -9.19
N VAL A 157 -7.40 -13.16 -8.49
CA VAL A 157 -7.64 -14.22 -7.51
C VAL A 157 -7.92 -13.57 -6.16
N TYR A 158 -9.18 -13.57 -5.74
CA TYR A 158 -9.59 -13.11 -4.42
C TYR A 158 -9.48 -14.23 -3.41
N ILE A 159 -8.73 -13.99 -2.35
CA ILE A 159 -8.43 -14.96 -1.30
C ILE A 159 -9.19 -14.54 -0.04
N PRO A 160 -10.23 -15.27 0.38
CA PRO A 160 -11.06 -14.87 1.51
C PRO A 160 -10.24 -14.68 2.79
N CYS A 161 -10.45 -13.54 3.46
CA CYS A 161 -9.85 -13.16 4.73
C CYS A 161 -10.97 -12.62 5.63
N THR A 162 -11.79 -13.53 6.17
CA THR A 162 -13.05 -13.25 6.82
C THR A 162 -13.13 -13.92 8.21
N GLU A 163 -14.18 -13.61 8.95
CA GLU A 163 -14.45 -14.25 10.26
C GLU A 163 -14.51 -15.77 10.14
N ALA A 164 -15.03 -16.30 9.03
CA ALA A 164 -15.18 -17.74 8.82
C ALA A 164 -13.85 -18.52 8.84
N ASN A 165 -12.74 -17.86 8.48
CA ASN A 165 -11.40 -18.45 8.54
C ASN A 165 -10.51 -17.74 9.58
N ASN A 166 -11.11 -17.09 10.58
CA ASN A 166 -10.41 -16.30 11.59
C ASN A 166 -9.47 -15.23 11.00
N PHE A 167 -9.81 -14.70 9.83
CA PHE A 167 -9.00 -13.73 9.06
C PHE A 167 -7.60 -14.23 8.70
N VAL A 168 -7.40 -15.54 8.67
CA VAL A 168 -6.18 -16.19 8.18
C VAL A 168 -6.46 -16.73 6.77
N PRO A 169 -5.98 -16.07 5.72
CA PRO A 169 -6.29 -16.48 4.35
C PRO A 169 -5.55 -17.77 3.97
N ASP A 170 -6.22 -18.63 3.25
CA ASP A 170 -5.61 -19.78 2.60
C ASP A 170 -4.69 -19.35 1.46
N LEU A 171 -3.84 -20.27 1.00
CA LEU A 171 -3.04 -20.04 -0.19
C LEU A 171 -3.93 -19.94 -1.44
N PRO A 172 -3.49 -19.25 -2.51
CA PRO A 172 -4.29 -19.10 -3.72
C PRO A 172 -4.73 -20.45 -4.30
N SER A 173 -5.98 -20.54 -4.76
CA SER A 173 -6.54 -21.75 -5.34
C SER A 173 -5.97 -22.10 -6.72
N ARG A 174 -5.31 -21.15 -7.36
CA ARG A 174 -4.55 -21.31 -8.63
C ARG A 174 -3.25 -20.53 -8.53
N ARG A 175 -2.27 -20.87 -9.36
CA ARG A 175 -1.03 -20.09 -9.44
C ARG A 175 -1.33 -18.64 -9.81
N VAL A 176 -0.65 -17.74 -9.14
CA VAL A 176 -0.62 -16.30 -9.43
C VAL A 176 0.83 -15.83 -9.54
N ASP A 177 1.07 -14.77 -10.28
CA ASP A 177 2.41 -14.22 -10.49
C ASP A 177 2.78 -13.17 -9.46
N ILE A 178 1.79 -12.41 -9.00
CA ILE A 178 1.96 -11.33 -8.02
C ILE A 178 0.95 -11.51 -6.88
N ILE A 179 1.43 -11.48 -5.65
CA ILE A 179 0.59 -11.57 -4.45
C ILE A 179 0.76 -10.27 -3.66
N TYR A 180 -0.35 -9.62 -3.32
CA TYR A 180 -0.37 -8.47 -2.40
C TYR A 180 -0.77 -8.95 -1.01
N LEU A 181 0.11 -8.72 -0.05
CA LEU A 181 -0.12 -8.97 1.38
C LEU A 181 0.08 -7.66 2.15
N CYS A 182 -0.90 -7.29 2.95
CA CYS A 182 -0.84 -6.11 3.81
C CYS A 182 -1.04 -6.56 5.26
N TYR A 183 -0.02 -6.39 6.11
CA TYR A 183 -0.11 -6.78 7.51
C TYR A 183 0.64 -5.80 8.43
N PRO A 184 -0.06 -5.23 9.44
CA PRO A 184 -1.49 -5.42 9.77
C PRO A 184 -2.41 -5.08 8.60
N ASN A 185 -3.42 -5.95 8.34
CA ASN A 185 -4.24 -5.83 7.13
C ASN A 185 -5.13 -4.58 7.15
N ASN A 186 -5.14 -3.87 6.06
CA ASN A 186 -6.13 -2.84 5.77
C ASN A 186 -7.22 -3.45 4.85
N PRO A 187 -8.52 -3.59 5.29
CA PRO A 187 -9.13 -2.84 6.38
C PRO A 187 -9.37 -3.62 7.69
N THR A 188 -9.01 -4.90 7.82
CA THR A 188 -9.44 -5.75 8.95
C THR A 188 -8.64 -5.52 10.24
N GLY A 189 -7.42 -4.96 10.15
CA GLY A 189 -6.52 -4.78 11.28
C GLY A 189 -5.90 -6.07 11.82
N THR A 190 -6.13 -7.19 11.15
CA THR A 190 -5.58 -8.50 11.53
C THR A 190 -4.15 -8.68 11.05
N THR A 191 -3.44 -9.63 11.66
CA THR A 191 -2.05 -9.95 11.30
C THR A 191 -1.85 -11.45 11.18
N LEU A 192 -0.73 -11.86 10.60
CA LEU A 192 -0.33 -13.26 10.51
C LEU A 192 0.80 -13.57 11.51
N THR A 193 0.83 -14.80 11.99
CA THR A 193 2.00 -15.34 12.69
C THR A 193 3.15 -15.58 11.72
N LYS A 194 4.37 -15.76 12.25
CA LYS A 194 5.53 -16.12 11.40
C LYS A 194 5.33 -17.43 10.65
N GLU A 195 4.68 -18.40 11.29
CA GLU A 195 4.37 -19.71 10.70
C GLU A 195 3.39 -19.58 9.54
N GLU A 196 2.37 -18.73 9.67
CA GLU A 196 1.41 -18.45 8.61
C GLU A 196 2.08 -17.69 7.46
N LEU A 197 2.85 -16.64 7.76
CA LEU A 197 3.59 -15.91 6.73
C LEU A 197 4.61 -16.80 6.00
N LYS A 198 5.24 -17.73 6.70
CA LYS A 198 6.17 -18.69 6.09
C LYS A 198 5.51 -19.57 5.04
N LYS A 199 4.21 -19.91 5.18
CA LYS A 199 3.47 -20.63 4.14
C LYS A 199 3.42 -19.84 2.84
N TRP A 200 3.21 -18.52 2.91
CA TRP A 200 3.19 -17.62 1.76
C TRP A 200 4.56 -17.52 1.10
N VAL A 201 5.62 -17.39 1.88
CA VAL A 201 7.00 -17.37 1.34
C VAL A 201 7.32 -18.70 0.64
N ASN A 202 6.99 -19.83 1.25
CA ASN A 202 7.20 -21.14 0.64
C ASN A 202 6.37 -21.32 -0.65
N TYR A 203 5.13 -20.82 -0.65
CA TYR A 203 4.29 -20.82 -1.85
C TYR A 203 4.93 -19.99 -2.97
N ALA A 204 5.40 -18.78 -2.65
CA ALA A 204 6.03 -17.90 -3.61
C ALA A 204 7.28 -18.53 -4.24
N LEU A 205 8.15 -19.12 -3.42
CA LEU A 205 9.36 -19.82 -3.87
C LEU A 205 9.02 -21.05 -4.74
N ALA A 206 7.99 -21.81 -4.38
CA ALA A 206 7.59 -23.02 -5.11
C ALA A 206 6.90 -22.71 -6.45
N ASN A 207 6.31 -21.54 -6.60
CA ASN A 207 5.53 -21.13 -7.77
C ASN A 207 6.17 -19.99 -8.57
N ASP A 208 7.37 -19.56 -8.19
CA ASP A 208 8.08 -18.45 -8.83
C ASP A 208 7.20 -17.20 -8.94
N CYS A 209 6.65 -16.76 -7.82
CA CYS A 209 5.79 -15.58 -7.74
C CYS A 209 6.36 -14.51 -6.81
N LEU A 210 6.00 -13.25 -7.10
CA LEU A 210 6.42 -12.08 -6.35
C LEU A 210 5.43 -11.78 -5.23
N ILE A 211 5.92 -11.56 -4.01
CA ILE A 211 5.13 -11.01 -2.91
C ILE A 211 5.39 -9.51 -2.79
N MET A 212 4.34 -8.72 -2.91
CA MET A 212 4.29 -7.32 -2.51
C MET A 212 3.78 -7.26 -1.08
N TYR A 213 4.67 -6.97 -0.15
CA TYR A 213 4.34 -6.93 1.29
C TYR A 213 4.31 -5.49 1.77
N ASP A 214 3.13 -5.01 2.20
CA ASP A 214 2.86 -3.63 2.67
C ASP A 214 2.55 -3.62 4.17
#